data_82a794a06cc35ea5dd45b631e2730ae4
#
_entry.id   82a794a06cc35ea5dd45b631e2730ae4
#
_cell.length_a   1.000
_cell.length_b   1.000
_cell.length_c   1.000
_cell.angle_alpha   90.00
_cell.angle_beta   90.00
_cell.angle_gamma   90.00
#
_symmetry.space_group_name_H-M   'P 1'
#
loop_
_entity.id
_entity.type
_entity.pdbx_description
1 polymer ?
#
loop_
_entity_poly.entity_id
_entity_poly.type
_entity_poly.pdbx_seq_one_letter_code
_entity_poly.pdbx_strand_id
1 'polypeptide(L)'
;MKNFDERMKEKLNQEDIQIPEKVHARVEETLNSLTEKEEKITKKHFSVVRRVLAIAASLAFAFLVLMPNVSVTYAQVMSNVPVLGVIIDVFTVRNYNFSGDQHELNAEVPNVEVTDGKNDVVLDINADIDTFTTNIINKFYEDLASTEGTEYGAVDIDYEVVTNNDKWFTLKINVTETQASGYMYAKYYHINKETGEYVSFTDLFDASNYAALEEYIVSDMKAQMEADENLAYFFDDPVIGEDFVYVTDDQNFYFDESNNLVMVYNEYTVAPGYMGMPEIIIPVDVYEPLMK
;
A
#
# COMPACT_ATOMS: atom_id res chain seq x y z
N MET A 1 11.83 17.75 21.24
CA MET A 1 11.53 17.62 19.79
C MET A 1 10.23 18.37 19.55
N LYS A 2 10.21 19.37 18.65
CA LYS A 2 8.97 20.09 18.31
C LYS A 2 8.07 19.15 17.51
N ASN A 3 6.76 19.14 17.82
CA ASN A 3 5.75 18.35 17.16
C ASN A 3 5.67 18.73 15.67
N PHE A 4 5.26 17.79 14.80
CA PHE A 4 5.10 18.00 13.35
C PHE A 4 4.25 19.23 13.02
N ASP A 5 3.16 19.44 13.76
CA ASP A 5 2.27 20.59 13.59
C ASP A 5 2.96 21.95 13.89
N GLU A 6 3.89 22.00 14.82
CA GLU A 6 4.65 23.23 15.12
C GLU A 6 5.64 23.57 14.02
N ARG A 7 6.28 22.55 13.40
CA ARG A 7 7.18 22.73 12.26
C ARG A 7 6.45 23.11 10.98
N MET A 8 5.25 22.57 10.78
CA MET A 8 4.40 22.91 9.65
C MET A 8 3.92 24.36 9.76
N LYS A 9 3.48 24.79 10.95
CA LYS A 9 3.08 26.19 11.20
C LYS A 9 4.25 27.17 11.05
N GLU A 10 5.45 26.81 11.47
CA GLU A 10 6.65 27.66 11.28
C GLU A 10 7.02 27.79 9.79
N LYS A 11 6.91 26.72 8.98
CA LYS A 11 7.13 26.79 7.54
C LYS A 11 6.07 27.62 6.81
N LEU A 12 4.80 27.45 7.15
CA LEU A 12 3.71 28.22 6.57
C LEU A 12 3.77 29.72 6.90
N ASN A 13 4.38 30.10 8.02
CA ASN A 13 4.58 31.50 8.41
C ASN A 13 5.88 32.11 7.85
N GLN A 14 6.79 31.34 7.24
CA GLN A 14 8.06 31.83 6.69
C GLN A 14 8.04 32.01 5.17
N GLU A 15 7.09 31.41 4.46
CA GLU A 15 6.90 31.63 3.04
C GLU A 15 5.77 32.63 2.83
N ASP A 16 6.11 33.79 2.24
CA ASP A 16 5.16 34.76 1.72
C ASP A 16 4.53 34.16 0.44
N ILE A 17 3.61 33.22 0.64
CA ILE A 17 2.92 32.53 -0.47
C ILE A 17 2.04 33.57 -1.15
N GLN A 18 2.51 34.14 -2.23
CA GLN A 18 1.69 34.96 -3.11
C GLN A 18 0.64 34.09 -3.76
N ILE A 19 -0.55 34.06 -3.17
CA ILE A 19 -1.72 33.40 -3.75
C ILE A 19 -1.99 34.03 -5.13
N PRO A 20 -2.02 33.22 -6.21
CA PRO A 20 -2.27 33.77 -7.53
C PRO A 20 -3.58 34.56 -7.56
N GLU A 21 -3.57 35.71 -8.25
CA GLU A 21 -4.70 36.65 -8.33
C GLU A 21 -6.01 35.98 -8.79
N LYS A 22 -5.91 34.93 -9.60
CA LYS A 22 -7.04 34.08 -10.03
C LYS A 22 -7.71 33.31 -8.89
N VAL A 23 -6.96 32.92 -7.85
CA VAL A 23 -7.49 32.22 -6.68
C VAL A 23 -8.17 33.22 -5.78
N HIS A 24 -7.58 34.42 -5.58
CA HIS A 24 -8.21 35.52 -4.84
C HIS A 24 -9.53 35.93 -5.47
N ALA A 25 -9.58 36.13 -6.78
CA ALA A 25 -10.79 36.52 -7.50
C ALA A 25 -11.91 35.46 -7.36
N ARG A 26 -11.56 34.16 -7.40
CA ARG A 26 -12.54 33.07 -7.25
C ARG A 26 -13.07 32.94 -5.83
N VAL A 27 -12.23 33.17 -4.83
CA VAL A 27 -12.63 33.19 -3.41
C VAL A 27 -13.54 34.38 -3.14
N GLU A 28 -13.23 35.60 -3.66
CA GLU A 28 -14.08 36.77 -3.52
C GLU A 28 -15.42 36.61 -4.25
N GLU A 29 -15.42 36.04 -5.45
CA GLU A 29 -16.67 35.75 -6.18
C GLU A 29 -17.57 34.78 -5.42
N THR A 30 -16.96 33.74 -4.81
CA THR A 30 -17.71 32.77 -3.99
C THR A 30 -18.23 33.43 -2.70
N LEU A 31 -17.44 34.25 -2.02
CA LEU A 31 -17.84 34.96 -0.82
C LEU A 31 -18.95 36.00 -1.12
N ASN A 32 -18.83 36.72 -2.22
CA ASN A 32 -19.87 37.67 -2.66
C ASN A 32 -21.18 36.98 -3.04
N SER A 33 -21.11 35.80 -3.67
CA SER A 33 -22.30 34.99 -3.98
C SER A 33 -23.02 34.46 -2.75
N LEU A 34 -22.32 34.34 -1.63
CA LEU A 34 -22.91 33.94 -0.32
C LEU A 34 -23.56 35.13 0.40
N THR A 35 -23.04 36.35 0.19
CA THR A 35 -23.52 37.56 0.86
C THR A 35 -24.81 38.10 0.22
N GLU A 36 -25.06 37.90 -1.08
CA GLU A 36 -26.28 38.35 -1.75
C GLU A 36 -27.55 37.54 -1.42
N LYS A 37 -27.46 36.43 -0.69
CA LYS A 37 -28.58 35.57 -0.30
C LYS A 37 -29.20 35.88 1.07
N GLU A 38 -28.70 36.88 1.80
CA GLU A 38 -29.20 37.17 3.18
C GLU A 38 -30.27 38.26 3.32
N GLU A 39 -30.79 38.87 2.28
CA GLU A 39 -31.92 39.81 2.41
C GLU A 39 -33.24 39.19 1.97
N LYS A 40 -33.95 38.63 2.88
CA LYS A 40 -35.42 38.51 3.09
C LYS A 40 -35.83 37.18 3.71
N ILE A 41 -35.68 37.04 5.01
CA ILE A 41 -36.52 36.12 5.78
C ILE A 41 -36.87 36.77 7.16
N THR A 42 -38.17 36.97 7.38
CA THR A 42 -38.74 37.60 8.57
C THR A 42 -38.53 36.80 9.85
N LYS A 43 -38.19 37.53 10.93
CA LYS A 43 -37.96 37.01 12.27
C LYS A 43 -39.27 36.52 12.90
N LYS A 44 -39.49 35.21 13.00
CA LYS A 44 -40.22 34.53 14.08
C LYS A 44 -40.15 33.01 13.91
N HIS A 45 -39.69 32.28 14.92
CA HIS A 45 -39.47 30.83 15.07
C HIS A 45 -38.04 30.29 14.83
N PHE A 46 -37.03 31.07 15.02
CA PHE A 46 -35.67 30.75 14.53
C PHE A 46 -34.73 30.07 15.54
N SER A 47 -35.11 29.79 16.81
CA SER A 47 -34.14 29.25 17.76
C SER A 47 -34.02 27.71 17.74
N VAL A 48 -35.10 27.01 17.47
CA VAL A 48 -35.10 25.52 17.43
C VAL A 48 -34.68 25.03 16.07
N VAL A 49 -35.16 25.65 14.99
CA VAL A 49 -34.79 25.31 13.61
C VAL A 49 -33.32 25.60 13.35
N ARG A 50 -32.73 26.70 13.89
CA ARG A 50 -31.29 26.99 13.81
C ARG A 50 -30.42 25.93 14.55
N ARG A 51 -30.89 25.44 15.70
CA ARG A 51 -30.15 24.37 16.42
C ARG A 51 -30.26 23.04 15.69
N VAL A 52 -31.40 22.71 15.14
CA VAL A 52 -31.57 21.48 14.33
C VAL A 52 -30.80 21.56 13.01
N LEU A 53 -30.78 22.72 12.34
CA LEU A 53 -29.98 22.95 11.13
C LEU A 53 -28.49 22.98 11.44
N ALA A 54 -28.04 23.53 12.57
CA ALA A 54 -26.64 23.51 12.98
C ALA A 54 -26.17 22.08 13.32
N ILE A 55 -27.01 21.26 13.96
CA ILE A 55 -26.74 19.85 14.22
C ILE A 55 -26.78 19.04 12.92
N ALA A 56 -27.73 19.29 12.03
CA ALA A 56 -27.77 18.64 10.72
C ALA A 56 -26.61 19.06 9.83
N ALA A 57 -26.18 20.32 9.86
CA ALA A 57 -25.00 20.79 9.12
C ALA A 57 -23.67 20.24 9.69
N SER A 58 -23.58 20.12 11.03
CA SER A 58 -22.39 19.50 11.64
C SER A 58 -22.34 17.98 11.43
N LEU A 59 -23.48 17.30 11.40
CA LEU A 59 -23.58 15.89 11.02
C LEU A 59 -23.34 15.69 9.52
N ALA A 60 -23.87 16.58 8.66
CA ALA A 60 -23.58 16.56 7.22
C ALA A 60 -22.13 16.92 6.92
N PHE A 61 -21.50 17.82 7.67
CA PHE A 61 -20.09 18.15 7.55
C PHE A 61 -19.22 17.01 8.09
N ALA A 62 -19.55 16.41 9.21
CA ALA A 62 -18.90 15.18 9.68
C ALA A 62 -19.10 14.02 8.69
N PHE A 63 -20.27 13.92 8.07
CA PHE A 63 -20.56 12.93 7.03
C PHE A 63 -19.81 13.25 5.73
N LEU A 64 -19.67 14.51 5.34
CA LEU A 64 -18.91 14.96 4.16
C LEU A 64 -17.38 14.89 4.37
N VAL A 65 -16.90 15.01 5.61
CA VAL A 65 -15.46 14.86 5.94
C VAL A 65 -15.11 13.39 6.19
N LEU A 66 -16.07 12.58 6.65
CA LEU A 66 -15.85 11.14 6.87
C LEU A 66 -16.25 10.27 5.66
N MET A 67 -17.16 10.73 4.78
CA MET A 67 -17.70 9.95 3.67
C MET A 67 -16.87 9.93 2.37
N PRO A 68 -15.99 10.88 2.02
CA PRO A 68 -15.12 10.69 0.87
C PRO A 68 -14.08 9.58 1.05
N ASN A 69 -13.89 9.11 2.30
CA ASN A 69 -12.92 8.08 2.63
C ASN A 69 -13.54 6.72 2.98
N VAL A 70 -14.85 6.55 2.80
CA VAL A 70 -15.52 5.26 3.00
C VAL A 70 -16.27 4.90 1.72
N SER A 71 -15.53 4.78 0.63
CA SER A 71 -15.95 3.90 -0.45
C SER A 71 -15.67 2.49 0.04
N VAL A 72 -16.65 1.91 0.73
CA VAL A 72 -16.63 0.50 1.11
C VAL A 72 -16.82 -0.32 -0.16
N THR A 73 -15.77 -0.44 -0.93
CA THR A 73 -15.65 -1.62 -1.76
C THR A 73 -15.25 -2.71 -0.78
N TYR A 74 -16.25 -3.40 -0.25
CA TYR A 74 -16.02 -4.66 0.42
C TYR A 74 -15.35 -5.57 -0.60
N ALA A 75 -14.02 -5.63 -0.59
CA ALA A 75 -13.33 -6.82 -1.01
C ALA A 75 -13.75 -7.87 0.01
N GLN A 76 -14.87 -8.57 -0.27
CA GLN A 76 -15.28 -9.73 0.49
C GLN A 76 -14.25 -10.83 0.24
N VAL A 77 -13.17 -10.80 1.00
CA VAL A 77 -12.50 -12.02 1.36
C VAL A 77 -12.94 -12.34 2.79
N MET A 78 -14.23 -12.64 2.93
CA MET A 78 -14.69 -13.32 4.13
C MET A 78 -14.32 -14.81 3.98
N SER A 79 -13.12 -15.16 4.39
CA SER A 79 -12.84 -16.53 4.74
C SER A 79 -13.06 -16.67 6.25
N ASN A 80 -14.29 -16.98 6.65
CA ASN A 80 -14.57 -17.48 7.99
C ASN A 80 -13.95 -18.87 8.09
N VAL A 81 -12.71 -18.96 8.55
CA VAL A 81 -12.13 -20.21 9.01
C VAL A 81 -11.88 -20.04 10.50
N PRO A 82 -12.70 -20.66 11.36
CA PRO A 82 -12.44 -20.66 12.79
C PRO A 82 -11.35 -21.69 13.09
N VAL A 83 -10.10 -21.25 13.05
CA VAL A 83 -8.99 -22.04 13.57
C VAL A 83 -8.39 -21.27 14.73
N LEU A 84 -8.52 -21.85 15.90
CA LEU A 84 -8.01 -21.34 17.19
C LEU A 84 -8.38 -19.90 17.57
N GLY A 85 -9.46 -19.35 17.01
CA GLY A 85 -10.10 -18.12 17.49
C GLY A 85 -9.57 -16.81 16.95
N VAL A 86 -8.54 -16.81 16.10
CA VAL A 86 -8.04 -15.55 15.49
C VAL A 86 -8.67 -15.33 14.11
N ILE A 87 -9.61 -14.40 14.04
CA ILE A 87 -10.15 -13.91 12.77
C ILE A 87 -9.37 -12.66 12.43
N ILE A 88 -8.83 -12.62 11.21
CA ILE A 88 -8.09 -11.47 10.68
C ILE A 88 -8.91 -10.90 9.53
N ASP A 89 -9.33 -9.65 9.66
CA ASP A 89 -10.07 -8.90 8.64
C ASP A 89 -9.17 -7.82 8.04
N VAL A 90 -9.31 -7.59 6.75
CA VAL A 90 -8.62 -6.51 6.03
C VAL A 90 -9.66 -5.67 5.31
N PHE A 91 -9.56 -4.36 5.45
CA PHE A 91 -10.45 -3.42 4.79
C PHE A 91 -9.73 -2.13 4.41
N THR A 92 -10.20 -1.47 3.36
CA THR A 92 -9.64 -0.19 2.94
C THR A 92 -10.06 0.91 3.91
N VAL A 93 -9.10 1.60 4.52
CA VAL A 93 -9.36 2.74 5.42
C VAL A 93 -9.20 4.08 4.71
N ARG A 94 -8.38 4.15 3.67
CA ARG A 94 -8.15 5.38 2.90
C ARG A 94 -8.03 5.08 1.42
N ASN A 95 -8.63 5.96 0.62
CA ASN A 95 -8.50 5.97 -0.83
C ASN A 95 -7.96 7.33 -1.27
N TYR A 96 -6.93 7.32 -2.09
CA TYR A 96 -6.39 8.51 -2.73
C TYR A 96 -6.59 8.37 -4.23
N ASN A 97 -7.18 9.38 -4.84
CA ASN A 97 -7.39 9.42 -6.29
C ASN A 97 -7.04 10.82 -6.79
N PHE A 98 -6.16 10.87 -7.75
CA PHE A 98 -5.80 12.08 -8.47
C PHE A 98 -5.71 11.77 -9.96
N SER A 99 -6.25 12.64 -10.80
CA SER A 99 -6.11 12.56 -12.26
C SER A 99 -6.06 13.97 -12.83
N GLY A 100 -4.92 14.33 -13.38
CA GLY A 100 -4.70 15.64 -13.99
C GLY A 100 -3.24 15.88 -14.35
N ASP A 101 -3.00 16.83 -15.27
CA ASP A 101 -1.66 17.26 -15.66
C ASP A 101 -0.72 16.08 -16.04
N GLN A 102 -1.25 15.11 -16.81
CA GLN A 102 -0.56 13.88 -17.22
C GLN A 102 -0.11 12.98 -16.05
N HIS A 103 -0.65 13.18 -14.83
CA HIS A 103 -0.38 12.37 -13.67
C HIS A 103 -1.65 11.69 -13.17
N GLU A 104 -1.49 10.45 -12.69
CA GLU A 104 -2.57 9.65 -12.12
C GLU A 104 -2.10 9.00 -10.82
N LEU A 105 -2.93 9.06 -9.78
CA LEU A 105 -2.73 8.34 -8.54
C LEU A 105 -4.02 7.60 -8.18
N ASN A 106 -3.91 6.30 -8.00
CA ASN A 106 -4.89 5.49 -7.31
C ASN A 106 -4.20 4.80 -6.15
N ALA A 107 -4.69 4.96 -4.93
CA ALA A 107 -4.11 4.25 -3.80
C ALA A 107 -5.21 3.80 -2.83
N GLU A 108 -5.31 2.50 -2.65
CA GLU A 108 -6.13 1.85 -1.64
C GLU A 108 -5.25 1.43 -0.47
N VAL A 109 -5.40 2.07 0.68
CA VAL A 109 -4.61 1.78 1.88
C VAL A 109 -5.40 0.86 2.80
N PRO A 110 -4.94 -0.38 3.03
CA PRO A 110 -5.62 -1.32 3.89
C PRO A 110 -5.36 -1.06 5.37
N ASN A 111 -6.22 -1.62 6.20
CA ASN A 111 -6.03 -1.80 7.62
C ASN A 111 -6.33 -3.24 8.01
N VAL A 112 -5.50 -3.80 8.85
CA VAL A 112 -5.66 -5.16 9.38
C VAL A 112 -6.30 -5.07 10.75
N GLU A 113 -7.30 -5.91 11.03
CA GLU A 113 -7.91 -6.06 12.34
C GLU A 113 -7.91 -7.54 12.76
N VAL A 114 -7.74 -7.79 14.04
CA VAL A 114 -7.88 -9.12 14.61
C VAL A 114 -8.98 -9.13 15.67
N THR A 115 -9.84 -10.12 15.59
CA THR A 115 -10.85 -10.40 16.61
C THR A 115 -10.25 -11.39 17.61
N ASP A 116 -10.20 -11.03 18.88
CA ASP A 116 -9.68 -11.86 19.98
C ASP A 116 -8.18 -12.20 19.92
N GLY A 117 -7.31 -11.28 19.41
CA GLY A 117 -5.87 -11.49 19.28
C GLY A 117 -5.00 -10.44 19.99
N LYS A 118 -3.68 -10.60 19.83
CA LYS A 118 -2.68 -9.60 20.25
C LYS A 118 -2.77 -8.40 19.29
N ASN A 119 -3.32 -7.30 19.75
CA ASN A 119 -3.47 -6.09 18.95
C ASN A 119 -2.13 -5.39 18.64
N ASP A 120 -1.07 -5.63 19.43
CA ASP A 120 0.21 -4.91 19.26
C ASP A 120 0.87 -5.20 17.91
N VAL A 121 0.89 -6.47 17.46
CA VAL A 121 1.45 -6.87 16.15
C VAL A 121 0.70 -6.20 15.00
N VAL A 122 -0.62 -6.17 15.10
CA VAL A 122 -1.47 -5.56 14.05
C VAL A 122 -1.32 -4.04 14.03
N LEU A 123 -1.12 -3.40 15.20
CA LEU A 123 -0.84 -1.97 15.28
C LEU A 123 0.49 -1.63 14.60
N ASP A 124 1.53 -2.45 14.80
CA ASP A 124 2.83 -2.26 14.17
C ASP A 124 2.73 -2.47 12.65
N ILE A 125 2.02 -3.51 12.19
CA ILE A 125 1.76 -3.73 10.76
C ILE A 125 1.02 -2.54 10.14
N ASN A 126 -0.05 -2.07 10.77
CA ASN A 126 -0.81 -0.92 10.26
C ASN A 126 0.00 0.38 10.22
N ALA A 127 0.86 0.60 11.21
CA ALA A 127 1.76 1.75 11.25
C ALA A 127 2.81 1.69 10.12
N ASP A 128 3.31 0.48 9.81
CA ASP A 128 4.25 0.29 8.71
C ASP A 128 3.57 0.42 7.34
N ILE A 129 2.36 -0.13 7.16
CA ILE A 129 1.52 0.08 5.97
C ILE A 129 1.30 1.58 5.73
N ASP A 130 0.93 2.31 6.79
CA ASP A 130 0.71 3.76 6.71
C ASP A 130 1.98 4.50 6.28
N THR A 131 3.10 4.16 6.88
CA THR A 131 4.40 4.77 6.56
C THR A 131 4.81 4.45 5.11
N PHE A 132 4.71 3.20 4.71
CA PHE A 132 5.07 2.74 3.37
C PHE A 132 4.24 3.44 2.29
N THR A 133 2.91 3.40 2.41
CA THR A 133 2.00 3.99 1.41
C THR A 133 2.09 5.52 1.40
N THR A 134 2.20 6.16 2.57
CA THR A 134 2.33 7.61 2.67
C THR A 134 3.63 8.11 2.01
N ASN A 135 4.73 7.40 2.13
CA ASN A 135 5.99 7.78 1.48
C ASN A 135 5.86 7.75 -0.06
N ILE A 136 5.18 6.75 -0.62
CA ILE A 136 4.95 6.64 -2.06
C ILE A 136 4.03 7.77 -2.54
N ILE A 137 2.93 8.02 -1.84
CA ILE A 137 1.98 9.09 -2.17
C ILE A 137 2.65 10.46 -2.09
N ASN A 138 3.46 10.72 -1.07
CA ASN A 138 4.19 11.99 -0.94
C ASN A 138 5.18 12.18 -2.09
N LYS A 139 5.92 11.13 -2.45
CA LYS A 139 6.83 11.16 -3.61
C LYS A 139 6.09 11.51 -4.89
N PHE A 140 4.92 10.90 -5.13
CA PHE A 140 4.08 11.24 -6.28
C PHE A 140 3.74 12.73 -6.33
N TYR A 141 3.33 13.33 -5.21
CA TYR A 141 3.01 14.77 -5.16
C TYR A 141 4.25 15.67 -5.28
N GLU A 142 5.41 15.23 -4.80
CA GLU A 142 6.68 15.93 -4.99
C GLU A 142 7.08 15.91 -6.48
N ASP A 143 6.96 14.76 -7.14
CA ASP A 143 7.24 14.62 -8.57
C ASP A 143 6.28 15.47 -9.40
N LEU A 144 4.98 15.43 -9.12
CA LEU A 144 3.97 16.29 -9.77
C LEU A 144 4.31 17.77 -9.64
N ALA A 145 4.76 18.22 -8.47
CA ALA A 145 5.13 19.63 -8.23
C ALA A 145 6.44 20.01 -8.93
N SER A 146 7.38 19.07 -9.09
CA SER A 146 8.70 19.32 -9.68
C SER A 146 8.66 19.39 -11.20
N THR A 147 7.79 18.61 -11.85
CA THR A 147 7.67 18.53 -13.32
C THR A 147 6.74 19.59 -13.90
N GLU A 148 6.05 20.38 -13.08
CA GLU A 148 4.99 21.32 -13.51
C GLU A 148 3.93 20.64 -14.41
N GLY A 149 3.74 19.31 -14.23
CA GLY A 149 2.80 18.52 -15.04
C GLY A 149 3.24 18.28 -16.50
N THR A 150 4.52 18.45 -16.81
CA THR A 150 5.02 18.29 -18.19
C THR A 150 5.43 16.86 -18.55
N GLU A 151 5.65 16.02 -17.56
CA GLU A 151 5.99 14.60 -17.72
C GLU A 151 4.81 13.72 -17.30
N TYR A 152 4.74 12.51 -17.85
CA TYR A 152 3.74 11.53 -17.45
C TYR A 152 4.20 10.79 -16.19
N GLY A 153 3.31 10.63 -15.23
CA GLY A 153 3.55 9.85 -14.04
C GLY A 153 2.27 9.19 -13.53
N ALA A 154 2.32 7.91 -13.22
CA ALA A 154 1.20 7.23 -12.58
C ALA A 154 1.69 6.36 -11.42
N VAL A 155 0.89 6.31 -10.36
CA VAL A 155 1.09 5.44 -9.20
C VAL A 155 -0.23 4.74 -8.90
N ASP A 156 -0.16 3.42 -8.83
CA ASP A 156 -1.26 2.56 -8.41
C ASP A 156 -0.82 1.75 -7.20
N ILE A 157 -1.62 1.79 -6.13
CA ILE A 157 -1.42 1.01 -4.90
C ILE A 157 -2.71 0.26 -4.63
N ASP A 158 -2.63 -1.05 -4.63
CA ASP A 158 -3.69 -1.92 -4.21
C ASP A 158 -3.20 -2.99 -3.21
N TYR A 159 -4.09 -3.83 -2.74
CA TYR A 159 -3.73 -4.90 -1.83
C TYR A 159 -4.57 -6.15 -2.04
N GLU A 160 -4.01 -7.28 -1.65
CA GLU A 160 -4.69 -8.56 -1.65
C GLU A 160 -4.27 -9.43 -0.46
N VAL A 161 -5.17 -10.28 -0.01
CA VAL A 161 -4.85 -11.35 0.95
C VAL A 161 -4.47 -12.58 0.15
N VAL A 162 -3.17 -12.84 0.04
CA VAL A 162 -2.64 -13.95 -0.78
C VAL A 162 -2.65 -15.28 -0.05
N THR A 163 -2.66 -15.25 1.29
CA THR A 163 -2.77 -16.45 2.12
C THR A 163 -3.68 -16.19 3.31
N ASN A 164 -4.63 -17.09 3.54
CA ASN A 164 -5.44 -17.08 4.75
C ASN A 164 -5.90 -18.52 5.08
N ASN A 165 -4.95 -19.33 5.52
CA ASN A 165 -5.19 -20.72 5.91
C ASN A 165 -5.14 -20.89 7.45
N ASP A 166 -5.06 -22.11 7.92
CA ASP A 166 -5.07 -22.42 9.36
C ASP A 166 -3.85 -21.86 10.09
N LYS A 167 -2.70 -21.80 9.43
CA LYS A 167 -1.41 -21.41 10.01
C LYS A 167 -0.99 -20.01 9.63
N TRP A 168 -1.24 -19.60 8.39
CA TRP A 168 -0.70 -18.37 7.82
C TRP A 168 -1.78 -17.39 7.39
N PHE A 169 -1.53 -16.14 7.69
CA PHE A 169 -2.17 -15.00 7.04
C PHE A 169 -1.10 -14.16 6.37
N THR A 170 -1.31 -13.81 5.10
CA THR A 170 -0.41 -12.94 4.35
C THR A 170 -1.18 -11.88 3.59
N LEU A 171 -0.89 -10.62 3.90
CA LEU A 171 -1.34 -9.45 3.17
C LEU A 171 -0.22 -8.97 2.25
N LYS A 172 -0.54 -8.73 0.98
CA LYS A 172 0.35 -8.14 -0.03
C LYS A 172 -0.14 -6.75 -0.38
N ILE A 173 0.74 -5.78 -0.36
CA ILE A 173 0.53 -4.45 -0.92
C ILE A 173 1.26 -4.40 -2.26
N ASN A 174 0.52 -4.22 -3.35
CA ASN A 174 1.05 -4.06 -4.69
C ASN A 174 1.31 -2.58 -4.96
N VAL A 175 2.39 -2.28 -5.63
CA VAL A 175 2.70 -0.94 -6.11
C VAL A 175 3.13 -1.00 -7.56
N THR A 176 2.52 -0.16 -8.38
CA THR A 176 2.94 0.09 -9.76
C THR A 176 3.26 1.56 -9.93
N GLU A 177 4.50 1.89 -10.20
CA GLU A 177 4.92 3.24 -10.58
C GLU A 177 5.18 3.26 -12.09
N THR A 178 4.62 4.22 -12.80
CA THR A 178 4.79 4.37 -14.25
C THR A 178 5.27 5.78 -14.57
N GLN A 179 6.39 5.87 -15.28
CA GLN A 179 6.89 7.11 -15.90
C GLN A 179 7.11 6.83 -17.40
N ALA A 180 8.36 6.65 -17.83
CA ALA A 180 8.65 6.22 -19.19
C ALA A 180 8.39 4.71 -19.39
N SER A 181 8.55 3.92 -18.34
CA SER A 181 8.17 2.50 -18.26
C SER A 181 7.51 2.22 -16.92
N GLY A 182 6.80 1.11 -16.81
CA GLY A 182 6.28 0.61 -15.54
C GLY A 182 7.38 0.03 -14.66
N TYR A 183 7.18 0.07 -13.35
CA TYR A 183 7.94 -0.66 -12.36
C TYR A 183 6.99 -1.21 -11.30
N MET A 184 6.98 -2.53 -11.14
CA MET A 184 6.12 -3.24 -10.20
C MET A 184 6.93 -3.80 -9.04
N TYR A 185 6.45 -3.57 -7.83
CA TYR A 185 7.00 -4.16 -6.63
C TYR A 185 5.91 -4.36 -5.58
N ALA A 186 6.19 -5.16 -4.56
CA ALA A 186 5.23 -5.41 -3.50
C ALA A 186 5.91 -5.48 -2.13
N LYS A 187 5.09 -5.31 -1.09
CA LYS A 187 5.46 -5.53 0.30
C LYS A 187 4.50 -6.52 0.93
N TYR A 188 5.04 -7.48 1.67
CA TYR A 188 4.29 -8.56 2.27
C TYR A 188 4.31 -8.47 3.79
N TYR A 189 3.18 -8.81 4.41
CA TYR A 189 3.03 -8.87 5.86
C TYR A 189 2.48 -10.24 6.24
N HIS A 190 3.23 -10.97 7.07
CA HIS A 190 2.87 -12.33 7.45
C HIS A 190 2.56 -12.41 8.93
N ILE A 191 1.47 -13.08 9.26
CA ILE A 191 1.10 -13.41 10.63
C ILE A 191 1.01 -14.94 10.76
N ASN A 192 1.75 -15.49 11.70
CA ASN A 192 1.52 -16.87 12.13
C ASN A 192 0.27 -16.90 13.02
N LYS A 193 -0.80 -17.50 12.54
CA LYS A 193 -2.11 -17.52 13.25
C LYS A 193 -2.09 -18.37 14.51
N GLU A 194 -1.13 -19.30 14.65
CA GLU A 194 -0.98 -20.12 15.85
C GLU A 194 -0.33 -19.32 17.00
N THR A 195 0.65 -18.46 16.69
CA THR A 195 1.36 -17.65 17.70
C THR A 195 0.83 -16.23 17.81
N GLY A 196 0.18 -15.73 16.76
CA GLY A 196 -0.26 -14.34 16.62
C GLY A 196 0.90 -13.37 16.40
N GLU A 197 2.05 -13.84 15.91
CA GLU A 197 3.26 -13.05 15.71
C GLU A 197 3.47 -12.70 14.23
N TYR A 198 4.04 -11.52 13.99
CA TYR A 198 4.58 -11.17 12.68
C TYR A 198 5.80 -12.05 12.40
N VAL A 199 5.96 -12.46 11.14
CA VAL A 199 7.05 -13.34 10.72
C VAL A 199 7.74 -12.74 9.51
N SER A 200 9.03 -12.45 9.65
CA SER A 200 9.91 -12.05 8.56
C SER A 200 10.59 -13.27 7.93
N PHE A 201 11.24 -13.08 6.78
CA PHE A 201 12.02 -14.13 6.14
C PHE A 201 13.17 -14.61 7.05
N THR A 202 13.83 -13.67 7.74
CA THR A 202 14.90 -13.97 8.69
C THR A 202 14.44 -14.66 9.96
N ASP A 203 13.14 -14.66 10.29
CA ASP A 203 12.61 -15.46 11.39
C ASP A 203 12.47 -16.93 10.99
N LEU A 204 12.27 -17.22 9.72
CA LEU A 204 12.11 -18.56 9.17
C LEU A 204 13.44 -19.23 8.81
N PHE A 205 14.40 -18.47 8.27
CA PHE A 205 15.64 -19.02 7.71
C PHE A 205 16.87 -18.32 8.26
N ASP A 206 17.91 -19.10 8.53
CA ASP A 206 19.25 -18.57 8.80
C ASP A 206 19.98 -18.27 7.48
N ALA A 207 20.76 -17.20 7.42
CA ALA A 207 21.55 -16.84 6.23
C ALA A 207 22.49 -17.96 5.76
N SER A 208 22.87 -18.88 6.64
CA SER A 208 23.67 -20.08 6.28
C SER A 208 22.93 -21.04 5.34
N ASN A 209 21.60 -20.95 5.28
CA ASN A 209 20.74 -21.81 4.45
C ASN A 209 20.35 -21.14 3.12
N TYR A 210 20.69 -19.86 2.90
CA TYR A 210 20.33 -19.14 1.67
C TYR A 210 20.92 -19.79 0.42
N ALA A 211 22.17 -20.26 0.49
CA ALA A 211 22.80 -20.93 -0.64
C ALA A 211 22.04 -22.19 -1.11
N ALA A 212 21.42 -22.93 -0.18
CA ALA A 212 20.62 -24.10 -0.54
C ALA A 212 19.27 -23.70 -1.19
N LEU A 213 18.65 -22.60 -0.73
CA LEU A 213 17.47 -22.04 -1.38
C LEU A 213 17.80 -21.50 -2.77
N GLU A 214 18.91 -20.79 -2.91
CA GLU A 214 19.40 -20.26 -4.20
C GLU A 214 19.68 -21.35 -5.21
N GLU A 215 20.30 -22.47 -4.80
CA GLU A 215 20.54 -23.63 -5.67
C GLU A 215 19.23 -24.16 -6.26
N TYR A 216 18.19 -24.29 -5.43
CA TYR A 216 16.88 -24.71 -5.88
C TYR A 216 16.26 -23.68 -6.85
N ILE A 217 16.25 -22.39 -6.47
CA ILE A 217 15.68 -21.30 -7.25
C ILE A 217 16.30 -21.23 -8.64
N VAL A 218 17.63 -21.25 -8.72
CA VAL A 218 18.37 -21.20 -10.00
C VAL A 218 18.08 -22.45 -10.85
N SER A 219 17.94 -23.62 -10.21
CA SER A 219 17.60 -24.86 -10.92
C SER A 219 16.17 -24.79 -11.48
N ASP A 220 15.21 -24.26 -10.72
CA ASP A 220 13.83 -24.13 -11.14
C ASP A 220 13.68 -23.10 -12.27
N MET A 221 14.32 -21.93 -12.14
CA MET A 221 14.36 -20.90 -13.20
C MET A 221 14.88 -21.48 -14.54
N LYS A 222 15.94 -22.28 -14.50
CA LYS A 222 16.48 -22.94 -15.69
C LYS A 222 15.50 -23.94 -16.29
N ALA A 223 14.84 -24.74 -15.44
CA ALA A 223 13.83 -25.70 -15.88
C ALA A 223 12.60 -25.00 -16.51
N GLN A 224 12.18 -23.87 -15.95
CA GLN A 224 11.10 -23.07 -16.52
C GLN A 224 11.46 -22.52 -17.91
N MET A 225 12.69 -22.02 -18.11
CA MET A 225 13.16 -21.54 -19.42
C MET A 225 13.30 -22.68 -20.45
N GLU A 226 13.64 -23.90 -20.01
CA GLU A 226 13.67 -25.07 -20.89
C GLU A 226 12.26 -25.49 -21.31
N ALA A 227 11.27 -25.25 -20.46
CA ALA A 227 9.87 -25.62 -20.72
C ALA A 227 9.12 -24.56 -21.53
N ASP A 228 9.46 -23.28 -21.41
CA ASP A 228 8.82 -22.16 -22.12
C ASP A 228 9.87 -21.14 -22.61
N GLU A 229 10.01 -21.03 -23.95
CA GLU A 229 10.95 -20.11 -24.61
C GLU A 229 10.62 -18.61 -24.40
N ASN A 230 9.45 -18.28 -23.88
CA ASN A 230 9.08 -16.90 -23.56
C ASN A 230 9.55 -16.46 -22.17
N LEU A 231 10.02 -17.39 -21.34
CA LEU A 231 10.57 -17.04 -20.03
C LEU A 231 12.06 -16.76 -20.13
N ALA A 232 12.51 -15.76 -19.37
CA ALA A 232 13.92 -15.40 -19.29
C ALA A 232 14.27 -14.94 -17.88
N TYR A 233 15.30 -15.53 -17.32
CA TYR A 233 15.84 -15.15 -16.01
C TYR A 233 17.28 -14.68 -16.15
N PHE A 234 17.73 -13.82 -15.26
CA PHE A 234 19.10 -13.38 -15.18
C PHE A 234 19.91 -14.37 -14.35
N PHE A 235 21.13 -14.65 -14.80
CA PHE A 235 22.07 -15.50 -14.09
C PHE A 235 23.43 -14.83 -14.03
N ASP A 236 24.25 -15.22 -13.07
CA ASP A 236 25.63 -14.76 -12.95
C ASP A 236 26.36 -14.91 -14.27
N ASP A 237 26.88 -13.82 -14.76
CA ASP A 237 27.68 -13.79 -15.98
C ASP A 237 29.13 -13.35 -15.68
N PRO A 238 30.07 -14.29 -15.64
CA PRO A 238 31.47 -13.99 -15.35
C PRO A 238 32.11 -13.09 -16.42
N VAL A 239 31.48 -12.93 -17.60
CA VAL A 239 32.01 -12.08 -18.68
C VAL A 239 31.59 -10.63 -18.48
N ILE A 240 30.36 -10.39 -18.03
CA ILE A 240 29.83 -9.05 -17.73
C ILE A 240 30.18 -8.66 -16.29
N GLY A 241 30.48 -9.63 -15.41
CA GLY A 241 30.85 -9.39 -14.02
C GLY A 241 29.65 -9.00 -13.15
N GLU A 242 28.44 -9.43 -13.54
CA GLU A 242 27.22 -9.28 -12.75
C GLU A 242 27.00 -10.54 -11.92
N ASP A 243 26.88 -10.34 -10.61
CA ASP A 243 26.49 -11.37 -9.65
C ASP A 243 25.05 -11.06 -9.20
N PHE A 244 24.14 -12.02 -9.35
CA PHE A 244 22.76 -11.90 -8.93
C PHE A 244 22.56 -12.52 -7.54
N VAL A 245 21.85 -11.83 -6.68
CA VAL A 245 21.46 -12.33 -5.35
C VAL A 245 19.99 -12.73 -5.41
N TYR A 246 19.74 -14.02 -5.20
CA TYR A 246 18.37 -14.57 -5.31
C TYR A 246 17.65 -14.68 -3.96
N VAL A 247 18.38 -14.60 -2.85
CA VAL A 247 17.83 -14.65 -1.50
C VAL A 247 18.43 -13.55 -0.65
N THR A 248 17.60 -12.70 -0.06
CA THR A 248 17.98 -11.58 0.81
C THR A 248 17.28 -11.67 2.15
N ASP A 249 17.73 -10.90 3.14
CA ASP A 249 17.13 -10.85 4.49
C ASP A 249 15.70 -10.28 4.45
N ASP A 250 15.42 -9.39 3.50
CA ASP A 250 14.13 -8.75 3.26
C ASP A 250 13.33 -9.38 2.10
N GLN A 251 13.59 -10.67 1.84
CA GLN A 251 12.97 -11.41 0.74
C GLN A 251 11.45 -11.39 0.84
N ASN A 252 10.78 -11.00 -0.26
CA ASN A 252 9.34 -11.16 -0.42
C ASN A 252 8.98 -12.64 -0.61
N PHE A 253 8.02 -13.11 0.15
CA PHE A 253 7.55 -14.50 0.08
C PHE A 253 6.10 -14.61 0.54
N TYR A 254 5.49 -15.75 0.31
CA TYR A 254 4.25 -16.19 0.97
C TYR A 254 4.16 -17.72 0.96
N PHE A 255 3.18 -18.28 1.67
CA PHE A 255 2.85 -19.71 1.59
C PHE A 255 1.58 -19.88 0.79
N ASP A 256 1.61 -20.71 -0.26
CA ASP A 256 0.42 -21.02 -1.05
C ASP A 256 -0.58 -21.93 -0.30
N GLU A 257 -1.70 -22.25 -0.93
CA GLU A 257 -2.73 -23.15 -0.35
C GLU A 257 -2.21 -24.56 -0.06
N SER A 258 -1.16 -25.00 -0.74
CA SER A 258 -0.48 -26.28 -0.53
C SER A 258 0.65 -26.20 0.49
N ASN A 259 0.82 -25.04 1.14
CA ASN A 259 1.93 -24.71 2.05
C ASN A 259 3.32 -24.73 1.37
N ASN A 260 3.40 -24.60 0.04
CA ASN A 260 4.70 -24.35 -0.58
C ASN A 260 5.15 -22.92 -0.27
N LEU A 261 6.45 -22.72 -0.14
CA LEU A 261 7.04 -21.39 -0.04
C LEU A 261 7.13 -20.78 -1.43
N VAL A 262 6.50 -19.65 -1.64
CA VAL A 262 6.58 -18.90 -2.89
C VAL A 262 7.50 -17.69 -2.68
N MET A 263 8.64 -17.69 -3.36
CA MET A 263 9.58 -16.58 -3.39
C MET A 263 9.14 -15.60 -4.48
N VAL A 264 9.01 -14.32 -4.14
CA VAL A 264 8.53 -13.29 -5.06
C VAL A 264 9.60 -12.26 -5.31
N TYR A 265 9.80 -11.91 -6.56
CA TYR A 265 10.80 -10.93 -6.98
C TYR A 265 10.13 -9.70 -7.56
N ASN A 266 10.58 -8.53 -7.15
CA ASN A 266 10.15 -7.28 -7.77
C ASN A 266 10.59 -7.26 -9.24
N GLU A 267 9.87 -6.51 -10.05
CA GLU A 267 10.18 -6.37 -11.48
C GLU A 267 11.64 -5.96 -11.69
N TYR A 268 12.29 -6.49 -12.70
CA TYR A 268 13.70 -6.33 -13.05
C TYR A 268 14.72 -6.93 -12.06
N THR A 269 14.31 -7.53 -10.95
CA THR A 269 15.27 -8.10 -9.98
C THR A 269 16.00 -9.32 -10.52
N VAL A 270 15.26 -10.29 -11.06
CA VAL A 270 15.80 -11.58 -11.56
C VAL A 270 15.38 -11.90 -12.98
N ALA A 271 14.57 -11.04 -13.62
CA ALA A 271 14.02 -11.24 -14.95
C ALA A 271 13.75 -9.91 -15.65
N PRO A 272 13.63 -9.88 -17.00
CA PRO A 272 13.24 -8.70 -17.75
C PRO A 272 11.81 -8.23 -17.38
N GLY A 273 11.56 -6.92 -17.50
CA GLY A 273 10.29 -6.31 -17.09
C GLY A 273 9.02 -6.88 -17.71
N TYR A 274 9.09 -7.48 -18.90
CA TYR A 274 7.91 -8.15 -19.48
C TYR A 274 7.41 -9.36 -18.69
N MET A 275 8.22 -9.90 -17.79
CA MET A 275 7.84 -10.98 -16.87
C MET A 275 7.13 -10.48 -15.61
N GLY A 276 7.06 -9.15 -15.41
CA GLY A 276 6.47 -8.57 -14.23
C GLY A 276 7.22 -8.95 -12.96
N MET A 277 6.51 -9.46 -11.97
CA MET A 277 7.04 -9.93 -10.68
C MET A 277 7.10 -11.46 -10.69
N PRO A 278 8.25 -12.08 -11.00
CA PRO A 278 8.36 -13.54 -11.05
C PRO A 278 8.15 -14.18 -9.68
N GLU A 279 7.52 -15.35 -9.70
CA GLU A 279 7.28 -16.18 -8.52
C GLU A 279 7.94 -17.54 -8.71
N ILE A 280 8.69 -18.00 -7.70
CA ILE A 280 9.34 -19.31 -7.67
C ILE A 280 8.76 -20.12 -6.52
N ILE A 281 8.16 -21.25 -6.87
CA ILE A 281 7.51 -22.15 -5.90
C ILE A 281 8.50 -23.15 -5.38
N ILE A 282 8.76 -23.14 -4.08
CA ILE A 282 9.64 -24.08 -3.38
C ILE A 282 8.78 -25.05 -2.58
N PRO A 283 8.78 -26.35 -2.94
CA PRO A 283 7.99 -27.36 -2.25
C PRO A 283 8.34 -27.51 -0.76
N VAL A 284 7.38 -27.95 0.04
CA VAL A 284 7.54 -28.15 1.49
C VAL A 284 8.75 -29.01 1.84
N ASP A 285 8.95 -30.11 1.13
CA ASP A 285 10.04 -31.04 1.35
C ASP A 285 11.44 -30.48 1.04
N VAL A 286 11.50 -29.37 0.30
CA VAL A 286 12.73 -28.64 0.01
C VAL A 286 13.05 -27.60 1.08
N TYR A 287 12.09 -26.74 1.42
CA TYR A 287 12.36 -25.62 2.32
C TYR A 287 12.24 -25.96 3.81
N GLU A 288 11.34 -26.89 4.20
CA GLU A 288 11.09 -27.21 5.62
C GLU A 288 12.35 -27.68 6.35
N PRO A 289 13.24 -28.53 5.75
CA PRO A 289 14.51 -28.89 6.39
C PRO A 289 15.51 -27.74 6.56
N LEU A 290 15.29 -26.60 5.89
CA LEU A 290 16.15 -25.42 5.93
C LEU A 290 15.63 -24.35 6.91
N MET A 291 14.42 -24.53 7.45
CA MET A 291 13.85 -23.64 8.47
C MET A 291 14.60 -23.75 9.81
N LYS A 292 14.50 -22.68 10.61
CA LYS A 292 15.01 -22.62 12.01
C LYS A 292 14.28 -23.59 12.93
#